data_bdaf9938130d2634b939d1db065d7d2c
#
_entry.id   bdaf9938130d2634b939d1db065d7d2c
#
_cell.length_a   1.000
_cell.length_b   1.000
_cell.length_c   1.000
_cell.angle_alpha   90.00
_cell.angle_beta   90.00
_cell.angle_gamma   90.00
#
_symmetry.space_group_name_H-M   'P 1'
#
loop_
_entity.id
_entity.type
_entity.pdbx_description
1 polymer ?
#
loop_
_entity_poly.entity_id
_entity_poly.type
_entity_poly.pdbx_seq_one_letter_code
_entity_poly.pdbx_strand_id
1 'polypeptide(L)'
;FNYPIPKVLKTDSFWVCDFLSRDFEKLARRGIFWENEHNTYAQAGDKKYAGDFKDQKFGYLGHEIYLLPGQMLPEHRHTGGNDGYGPKMEAWQVRYGSVTFFGQHKGAGDEKSIDEMPESERPWGYGQDWFKSKYFAKRSAGEMYKLVDPESWHFQRAGPNGAIVSEYATYHNHVEFSKPGMEFKCSPAK
;
A
#
# COMPACT_ATOMS: atom_id res chain seq x y z
N PHE A 1 -13.23 15.85 -0.92
CA PHE A 1 -11.91 15.99 -1.55
C PHE A 1 -11.87 16.93 -2.77
N ASN A 2 -13.02 17.35 -3.31
CA ASN A 2 -13.11 18.05 -4.62
C ASN A 2 -12.31 17.37 -5.75
N TYR A 3 -12.07 16.08 -5.61
CA TYR A 3 -11.40 15.27 -6.61
C TYR A 3 -12.45 14.71 -7.58
N PRO A 4 -12.23 14.79 -8.89
CA PRO A 4 -13.18 14.23 -9.84
C PRO A 4 -13.40 12.75 -9.55
N ILE A 5 -14.65 12.38 -9.26
CA ILE A 5 -14.99 10.97 -9.06
C ILE A 5 -14.98 10.29 -10.42
N PRO A 6 -14.02 9.40 -10.71
CA PRO A 6 -14.00 8.69 -11.97
C PRO A 6 -15.29 7.87 -12.15
N LYS A 7 -15.72 7.69 -13.38
CA LYS A 7 -16.89 6.84 -13.68
C LYS A 7 -16.75 5.43 -13.12
N VAL A 8 -15.51 4.96 -12.96
CA VAL A 8 -15.18 3.65 -12.39
C VAL A 8 -15.65 3.50 -10.94
N LEU A 9 -15.79 4.57 -10.17
CA LEU A 9 -16.37 4.52 -8.81
C LEU A 9 -17.85 4.12 -8.79
N LYS A 10 -18.48 4.11 -9.93
CA LYS A 10 -19.87 3.62 -10.09
C LYS A 10 -19.92 2.15 -10.52
N THR A 11 -18.80 1.48 -10.54
CA THR A 11 -18.62 0.08 -10.93
C THR A 11 -18.13 -0.76 -9.75
N ASP A 12 -18.01 -2.06 -9.97
CA ASP A 12 -17.51 -3.02 -8.97
C ASP A 12 -16.02 -2.86 -8.65
N SER A 13 -15.34 -1.89 -9.27
CA SER A 13 -13.90 -1.62 -9.02
C SER A 13 -13.64 -0.72 -7.82
N PHE A 14 -14.67 -0.17 -7.17
CA PHE A 14 -14.51 0.60 -5.95
C PHE A 14 -14.73 -0.27 -4.72
N TRP A 15 -13.72 -0.32 -3.88
CA TRP A 15 -13.68 -1.19 -2.71
C TRP A 15 -13.53 -0.41 -1.42
N VAL A 16 -14.22 -0.87 -0.40
CA VAL A 16 -14.00 -0.48 0.99
C VAL A 16 -13.29 -1.62 1.70
N CYS A 17 -12.14 -1.34 2.27
CA CYS A 17 -11.36 -2.33 3.01
C CYS A 17 -11.39 -1.99 4.49
N ASP A 18 -11.98 -2.87 5.26
CA ASP A 18 -11.96 -2.86 6.72
C ASP A 18 -10.90 -3.85 7.21
N PHE A 19 -10.08 -3.42 8.13
CA PHE A 19 -9.02 -4.24 8.73
C PHE A 19 -9.47 -4.87 10.05
N LEU A 20 -10.77 -5.04 10.24
CA LEU A 20 -11.41 -5.66 11.40
C LEU A 20 -11.00 -5.05 12.76
N SER A 21 -10.57 -3.81 12.74
CA SER A 21 -10.16 -3.11 13.94
C SER A 21 -11.34 -2.59 14.78
N ARG A 22 -12.57 -2.65 14.26
CA ARG A 22 -13.76 -1.96 14.77
C ARG A 22 -13.59 -0.44 14.89
N ASP A 23 -12.54 0.09 14.31
CA ASP A 23 -12.22 1.52 14.32
C ASP A 23 -11.97 1.99 12.88
N PHE A 24 -13.03 1.95 12.08
CA PHE A 24 -13.00 2.30 10.67
C PHE A 24 -12.46 3.72 10.43
N GLU A 25 -12.68 4.64 11.34
CA GLU A 25 -12.19 6.00 11.24
C GLU A 25 -10.65 6.08 11.32
N LYS A 26 -10.03 5.12 12.01
CA LYS A 26 -8.57 5.07 12.15
C LYS A 26 -7.90 4.08 11.22
N LEU A 27 -8.46 2.87 11.08
CA LEU A 27 -7.82 1.75 10.37
C LEU A 27 -8.72 1.26 9.24
N ALA A 28 -8.71 1.95 8.13
CA ALA A 28 -9.38 1.52 6.92
C ALA A 28 -8.86 2.27 5.70
N ARG A 29 -9.28 1.83 4.53
CA ARG A 29 -9.12 2.56 3.28
C ARG A 29 -10.31 2.34 2.36
N ARG A 30 -10.44 3.23 1.41
CA ARG A 30 -11.26 3.05 0.20
C ARG A 30 -10.31 3.07 -0.99
N GLY A 31 -10.62 2.34 -2.01
CA GLY A 31 -9.73 2.33 -3.16
C GLY A 31 -10.36 1.80 -4.42
N ILE A 32 -9.71 2.11 -5.52
CA ILE A 32 -9.96 1.56 -6.83
C ILE A 32 -8.76 0.70 -7.18
N PHE A 33 -9.01 -0.51 -7.65
CA PHE A 33 -7.98 -1.46 -8.01
C PHE A 33 -7.98 -1.68 -9.51
N TRP A 34 -6.77 -1.66 -10.10
CA TRP A 34 -6.50 -2.10 -11.47
C TRP A 34 -5.42 -3.15 -11.42
N GLU A 35 -5.77 -4.35 -11.81
CA GLU A 35 -4.86 -5.50 -11.72
C GLU A 35 -4.71 -6.17 -13.08
N ASN A 36 -3.54 -6.73 -13.32
CA ASN A 36 -3.25 -7.60 -14.45
C ASN A 36 -2.41 -8.78 -13.98
N GLU A 37 -3.05 -9.94 -13.96
CA GLU A 37 -2.44 -11.23 -13.60
C GLU A 37 -1.72 -11.92 -14.75
N HIS A 38 -1.61 -11.33 -15.93
CA HIS A 38 -0.95 -11.93 -17.10
C HIS A 38 0.55 -12.03 -16.92
N ASN A 39 1.01 -13.12 -16.95
CA ASN A 39 1.74 -13.77 -15.90
C ASN A 39 2.96 -14.49 -16.39
N THR A 40 3.09 -14.68 -17.70
CA THR A 40 4.35 -15.06 -18.34
C THR A 40 4.51 -14.31 -19.65
N TYR A 41 5.74 -14.03 -20.07
CA TYR A 41 6.02 -13.43 -21.37
C TYR A 41 5.49 -14.29 -22.52
N ALA A 42 5.46 -15.62 -22.36
CA ALA A 42 4.87 -16.54 -23.32
C ALA A 42 3.36 -16.31 -23.50
N GLN A 43 2.62 -16.05 -22.41
CA GLN A 43 1.17 -15.75 -22.47
C GLN A 43 0.88 -14.38 -23.06
N ALA A 44 1.76 -13.41 -22.84
CA ALA A 44 1.65 -12.08 -23.43
C ALA A 44 1.90 -12.06 -24.94
N GLY A 45 2.29 -13.18 -25.55
CA GLY A 45 2.56 -13.30 -26.99
C GLY A 45 3.83 -12.62 -27.45
N ASP A 46 4.66 -12.14 -26.55
CA ASP A 46 5.92 -11.48 -26.86
C ASP A 46 7.03 -12.51 -27.09
N LYS A 47 7.15 -12.95 -28.34
CA LYS A 47 8.16 -13.94 -28.76
C LYS A 47 9.61 -13.50 -28.52
N LYS A 48 9.85 -12.19 -28.39
CA LYS A 48 11.19 -11.65 -28.15
C LYS A 48 11.74 -12.05 -26.78
N TYR A 49 10.86 -12.10 -25.77
CA TYR A 49 11.24 -12.40 -24.40
C TYR A 49 10.89 -13.84 -23.98
N ALA A 50 10.18 -14.59 -24.82
CA ALA A 50 9.72 -15.95 -24.50
C ALA A 50 10.86 -16.98 -24.36
N GLY A 51 12.07 -16.69 -24.84
CA GLY A 51 13.23 -17.58 -24.72
C GLY A 51 13.75 -17.67 -23.29
N ASP A 52 14.27 -16.56 -22.79
CA ASP A 52 14.97 -16.50 -21.51
C ASP A 52 14.03 -16.31 -20.31
N PHE A 53 12.85 -15.74 -20.53
CA PHE A 53 11.92 -15.34 -19.48
C PHE A 53 10.56 -16.03 -19.56
N LYS A 54 10.39 -17.07 -20.38
CA LYS A 54 9.09 -17.74 -20.65
C LYS A 54 8.34 -18.17 -19.41
N ASP A 55 9.05 -18.58 -18.37
CA ASP A 55 8.49 -19.07 -17.11
C ASP A 55 8.43 -17.98 -16.01
N GLN A 56 8.92 -16.78 -16.32
CA GLN A 56 8.95 -15.69 -15.40
C GLN A 56 7.58 -15.00 -15.33
N LYS A 57 6.98 -15.00 -14.18
CA LYS A 57 5.73 -14.31 -13.94
C LYS A 57 5.97 -12.82 -13.74
N PHE A 58 5.14 -12.02 -14.37
CA PHE A 58 5.07 -10.59 -14.16
C PHE A 58 3.60 -10.17 -14.07
N GLY A 59 3.36 -9.04 -13.49
CA GLY A 59 2.04 -8.47 -13.40
C GLY A 59 2.16 -7.07 -12.81
N TYR A 60 1.11 -6.31 -12.90
CA TYR A 60 1.07 -5.00 -12.29
C TYR A 60 -0.22 -4.79 -11.51
N LEU A 61 -0.15 -3.86 -10.60
CA LEU A 61 -1.27 -3.42 -9.80
C LEU A 61 -1.20 -1.91 -9.66
N GLY A 62 -2.31 -1.25 -9.88
CA GLY A 62 -2.50 0.17 -9.60
C GLY A 62 -3.62 0.34 -8.58
N HIS A 63 -3.41 1.22 -7.62
CA HIS A 63 -4.44 1.64 -6.68
C HIS A 63 -4.61 3.15 -6.68
N GLU A 64 -5.85 3.61 -6.58
CA GLU A 64 -6.17 4.91 -6.01
C GLU A 64 -6.71 4.68 -4.60
N ILE A 65 -5.98 5.14 -3.60
CA ILE A 65 -6.28 4.94 -2.18
C ILE A 65 -6.81 6.24 -1.61
N TYR A 66 -7.98 6.18 -0.98
CA TYR A 66 -8.64 7.31 -0.32
C TYR A 66 -8.63 7.10 1.19
N LEU A 67 -7.95 7.97 1.90
CA LEU A 67 -7.85 7.95 3.35
C LEU A 67 -8.53 9.18 3.95
N LEU A 68 -9.37 8.97 4.93
CA LEU A 68 -9.94 10.05 5.75
C LEU A 68 -8.86 10.75 6.58
N PRO A 69 -9.14 11.95 7.15
CA PRO A 69 -8.22 12.61 8.04
C PRO A 69 -7.70 11.69 9.16
N GLY A 70 -6.38 11.53 9.25
CA GLY A 70 -5.71 10.69 10.23
C GLY A 70 -5.87 9.17 10.05
N GLN A 71 -6.65 8.73 9.08
CA GLN A 71 -6.85 7.31 8.80
C GLN A 71 -5.55 6.65 8.32
N MET A 72 -5.29 5.42 8.75
CA MET A 72 -4.09 4.69 8.42
C MET A 72 -4.39 3.26 7.96
N LEU A 73 -3.43 2.68 7.23
CA LEU A 73 -3.37 1.25 6.98
C LEU A 73 -2.71 0.57 8.19
N PRO A 74 -3.09 -0.66 8.53
CA PRO A 74 -2.31 -1.44 9.49
C PRO A 74 -0.94 -1.77 8.91
N GLU A 75 0.05 -1.93 9.78
CA GLU A 75 1.38 -2.36 9.37
C GLU A 75 1.32 -3.75 8.72
N HIS A 76 1.87 -3.86 7.53
CA HIS A 76 1.86 -5.06 6.72
C HIS A 76 3.12 -5.19 5.86
N ARG A 77 3.29 -6.34 5.25
CA ARG A 77 4.30 -6.60 4.21
C ARG A 77 3.75 -7.54 3.15
N HIS A 78 4.43 -7.59 2.03
CA HIS A 78 4.09 -8.46 0.92
C HIS A 78 5.25 -9.41 0.62
N THR A 79 5.09 -10.67 0.96
CA THR A 79 6.10 -11.70 0.72
C THR A 79 5.88 -12.41 -0.61
N GLY A 80 6.93 -12.98 -1.15
CA GLY A 80 6.80 -13.87 -2.31
C GLY A 80 5.99 -15.12 -1.96
N GLY A 81 5.16 -15.56 -2.89
CA GLY A 81 4.30 -16.74 -2.73
C GLY A 81 4.86 -17.97 -3.45
N ASN A 82 4.22 -19.12 -3.18
CA ASN A 82 4.53 -20.38 -3.86
C ASN A 82 3.97 -20.47 -5.30
N ASP A 83 3.29 -19.42 -5.74
CA ASP A 83 2.64 -19.33 -7.05
C ASP A 83 3.54 -18.73 -8.15
N GLY A 84 4.79 -18.43 -7.80
CA GLY A 84 5.80 -17.90 -8.71
C GLY A 84 5.82 -16.37 -8.82
N TYR A 85 5.02 -15.66 -8.01
CA TYR A 85 5.17 -14.21 -7.85
C TYR A 85 6.22 -13.89 -6.79
N GLY A 86 7.06 -12.90 -7.08
CA GLY A 86 7.98 -12.33 -6.10
C GLY A 86 7.26 -11.43 -5.08
N PRO A 87 8.02 -10.88 -4.14
CA PRO A 87 7.51 -9.85 -3.25
C PRO A 87 7.04 -8.63 -4.04
N LYS A 88 6.06 -7.92 -3.51
CA LYS A 88 5.50 -6.74 -4.17
C LYS A 88 6.48 -5.57 -4.13
N MET A 89 6.82 -5.06 -5.28
CA MET A 89 7.53 -3.78 -5.40
C MET A 89 6.51 -2.65 -5.45
N GLU A 90 6.72 -1.61 -4.66
CA GLU A 90 5.73 -0.55 -4.48
C GLU A 90 6.33 0.85 -4.51
N ALA A 91 5.58 1.76 -5.11
CA ALA A 91 5.81 3.19 -5.01
C ALA A 91 4.46 3.93 -4.93
N TRP A 92 4.45 5.06 -4.25
CA TRP A 92 3.25 5.85 -4.04
C TRP A 92 3.46 7.30 -4.42
N GLN A 93 2.46 7.89 -5.06
CA GLN A 93 2.39 9.33 -5.30
C GLN A 93 1.23 9.91 -4.50
N VAL A 94 1.50 10.93 -3.70
CA VAL A 94 0.44 11.68 -3.02
C VAL A 94 -0.23 12.60 -4.05
N ARG A 95 -1.52 12.40 -4.29
CA ARG A 95 -2.31 13.18 -5.25
C ARG A 95 -3.03 14.34 -4.59
N TYR A 96 -3.39 14.17 -3.32
CA TYR A 96 -4.09 15.18 -2.51
C TYR A 96 -3.70 15.03 -1.05
N GLY A 97 -3.67 16.13 -0.31
CA GLY A 97 -3.39 16.15 1.11
C GLY A 97 -1.92 15.86 1.43
N SER A 98 -1.72 15.12 2.50
CA SER A 98 -0.39 14.69 2.93
C SER A 98 -0.44 13.29 3.53
N VAL A 99 0.68 12.59 3.47
CA VAL A 99 0.83 11.22 3.99
C VAL A 99 2.13 11.11 4.77
N THR A 100 2.05 10.45 5.91
CA THR A 100 3.22 9.92 6.60
C THR A 100 3.36 8.45 6.22
N PHE A 101 4.43 8.12 5.52
CA PHE A 101 4.84 6.74 5.22
C PHE A 101 5.71 6.25 6.35
N PHE A 102 5.47 5.03 6.79
CA PHE A 102 6.23 4.34 7.83
C PHE A 102 6.87 3.09 7.26
N GLY A 103 8.08 2.78 7.69
CA GLY A 103 8.80 1.61 7.20
C GLY A 103 9.83 1.05 8.17
N GLN A 104 10.19 -0.19 7.95
CA GLN A 104 11.18 -0.91 8.75
C GLN A 104 12.61 -0.43 8.45
N HIS A 105 12.87 -0.03 7.21
CA HIS A 105 14.18 0.37 6.71
C HIS A 105 14.14 1.78 6.13
N LYS A 106 15.29 2.44 6.10
CA LYS A 106 15.46 3.71 5.37
C LYS A 106 15.57 3.43 3.88
N GLY A 107 14.96 4.27 3.07
CA GLY A 107 14.91 4.08 1.63
C GLY A 107 15.17 5.32 0.80
N ALA A 108 14.48 6.40 1.04
CA ALA A 108 14.61 7.63 0.26
C ALA A 108 15.74 8.55 0.77
N GLY A 109 16.29 8.27 1.96
CA GLY A 109 17.40 9.00 2.55
C GLY A 109 17.02 10.17 3.45
N ASP A 110 15.74 10.55 3.48
CA ASP A 110 15.21 11.64 4.32
C ASP A 110 14.33 11.15 5.48
N GLU A 111 14.28 9.83 5.68
CA GLU A 111 13.51 9.25 6.78
C GLU A 111 14.13 9.56 8.14
N LYS A 112 13.24 9.85 9.08
CA LYS A 112 13.56 10.06 10.50
C LYS A 112 13.16 8.84 11.32
N SER A 113 13.78 8.66 12.48
CA SER A 113 13.31 7.65 13.44
C SER A 113 11.92 8.01 13.98
N ILE A 114 11.06 7.02 14.16
CA ILE A 114 9.75 7.21 14.82
C ILE A 114 9.94 7.68 16.27
N ASP A 115 11.07 7.37 16.91
CA ASP A 115 11.40 7.84 18.25
C ASP A 115 11.52 9.38 18.33
N GLU A 116 11.89 10.03 17.21
CA GLU A 116 11.95 11.47 17.10
C GLU A 116 10.58 12.14 16.93
N MET A 117 9.53 11.32 16.72
CA MET A 117 8.18 11.82 16.54
C MET A 117 7.55 12.20 17.89
N PRO A 118 6.85 13.33 17.98
CA PRO A 118 6.08 13.65 19.17
C PRO A 118 5.16 12.49 19.58
N GLU A 119 5.02 12.22 20.86
CA GLU A 119 4.25 11.08 21.34
C GLU A 119 2.80 11.09 20.81
N SER A 120 2.19 12.26 20.75
CA SER A 120 0.83 12.48 20.23
C SER A 120 0.69 12.19 18.73
N GLU A 121 1.81 12.16 17.98
CA GLU A 121 1.84 11.86 16.55
C GLU A 121 2.28 10.42 16.24
N ARG A 122 2.70 9.65 17.25
CA ARG A 122 3.14 8.27 17.04
C ARG A 122 1.99 7.42 16.51
N PRO A 123 2.27 6.48 15.59
CA PRO A 123 1.22 5.67 15.00
C PRO A 123 0.64 4.68 16.01
N TRP A 124 -0.60 4.27 15.75
CA TRP A 124 -1.21 3.20 16.50
C TRP A 124 -0.35 1.93 16.47
N GLY A 125 -0.19 1.30 17.61
CA GLY A 125 0.64 0.10 17.76
C GLY A 125 2.10 0.38 18.07
N TYR A 126 2.57 1.62 17.99
CA TYR A 126 3.93 1.95 18.37
C TYR A 126 4.24 1.51 19.81
N GLY A 127 5.39 0.88 20.00
CA GLY A 127 5.80 0.34 21.30
C GLY A 127 5.22 -1.06 21.65
N GLN A 128 4.39 -1.64 20.79
CA GLN A 128 3.93 -3.02 20.96
C GLN A 128 4.95 -4.00 20.35
N ASP A 129 5.05 -5.20 20.90
CA ASP A 129 6.02 -6.22 20.45
C ASP A 129 5.87 -6.63 18.98
N TRP A 130 4.65 -6.52 18.47
CA TRP A 130 4.35 -6.84 17.06
C TRP A 130 4.68 -5.70 16.10
N PHE A 131 4.88 -4.46 16.55
CA PHE A 131 5.17 -3.31 15.70
C PHE A 131 6.64 -3.34 15.23
N LYS A 132 6.89 -3.22 13.92
CA LYS A 132 8.20 -3.46 13.30
C LYS A 132 8.79 -2.24 12.60
N SER A 133 7.97 -1.27 12.19
CA SER A 133 8.45 -0.04 11.55
C SER A 133 9.29 0.80 12.51
N LYS A 134 10.35 1.40 11.98
CA LYS A 134 11.32 2.18 12.76
C LYS A 134 11.46 3.62 12.25
N TYR A 135 11.08 3.84 11.00
CA TYR A 135 11.31 5.11 10.31
C TYR A 135 10.03 5.66 9.72
N PHE A 136 10.02 6.97 9.50
CA PHE A 136 8.94 7.64 8.79
C PHE A 136 9.46 8.72 7.86
N ALA A 137 8.68 9.00 6.79
CA ALA A 137 8.84 10.15 5.93
C ALA A 137 7.48 10.80 5.67
N LYS A 138 7.41 12.13 5.64
CA LYS A 138 6.20 12.88 5.30
C LYS A 138 6.27 13.29 3.83
N ARG A 139 5.15 13.14 3.11
CA ARG A 139 4.99 13.56 1.72
C ARG A 139 3.70 14.36 1.55
N SER A 140 3.77 15.38 0.72
CA SER A 140 2.66 16.24 0.33
C SER A 140 2.24 15.96 -1.11
N ALA A 141 1.14 16.55 -1.53
CA ALA A 141 0.63 16.40 -2.89
C ALA A 141 1.71 16.71 -3.95
N GLY A 142 1.85 15.82 -4.92
CA GLY A 142 2.87 15.84 -5.98
C GLY A 142 4.12 15.02 -5.67
N GLU A 143 4.43 14.77 -4.40
CA GLU A 143 5.63 14.04 -4.01
C GLU A 143 5.42 12.52 -4.08
N MET A 144 6.54 11.81 -4.24
CA MET A 144 6.56 10.34 -4.29
C MET A 144 7.32 9.75 -3.10
N TYR A 145 6.93 8.55 -2.74
CA TYR A 145 7.67 7.66 -1.84
C TYR A 145 7.75 6.27 -2.46
N LYS A 146 8.85 5.56 -2.27
CA LYS A 146 9.02 4.19 -2.74
C LYS A 146 9.51 3.29 -1.62
N LEU A 147 9.00 2.06 -1.62
CA LEU A 147 9.54 1.01 -0.78
C LEU A 147 10.85 0.50 -1.39
N VAL A 148 11.93 0.47 -0.61
CA VAL A 148 13.25 0.06 -1.10
C VAL A 148 13.49 -1.43 -0.92
N ASP A 149 12.99 -1.96 0.18
CA ASP A 149 13.00 -3.40 0.46
C ASP A 149 11.57 -3.92 0.36
N PRO A 150 11.24 -4.71 -0.69
CA PRO A 150 9.87 -5.12 -0.97
C PRO A 150 9.23 -6.02 0.09
N GLU A 151 10.02 -6.69 0.92
CA GLU A 151 9.50 -7.53 2.02
C GLU A 151 9.48 -6.82 3.37
N SER A 152 9.86 -5.54 3.42
CA SER A 152 9.87 -4.80 4.67
C SER A 152 8.47 -4.43 5.16
N TRP A 153 8.31 -4.40 6.47
CA TRP A 153 7.10 -3.90 7.12
C TRP A 153 6.90 -2.42 6.84
N HIS A 154 5.69 -2.06 6.43
CA HIS A 154 5.35 -0.69 6.07
C HIS A 154 3.85 -0.40 6.22
N PHE A 155 3.51 0.86 6.24
CA PHE A 155 2.14 1.37 6.18
C PHE A 155 2.14 2.88 5.95
N GLN A 156 0.95 3.45 5.78
CA GLN A 156 0.78 4.88 5.56
C GLN A 156 -0.38 5.44 6.39
N ARG A 157 -0.26 6.71 6.80
CA ARG A 157 -1.27 7.46 7.52
C ARG A 157 -1.51 8.80 6.85
N ALA A 158 -2.78 9.12 6.60
CA ALA A 158 -3.17 10.43 6.07
C ALA A 158 -2.93 11.55 7.09
N GLY A 159 -2.63 12.72 6.58
CA GLY A 159 -2.59 13.95 7.37
C GLY A 159 -3.98 14.46 7.76
N PRO A 160 -4.05 15.67 8.35
CA PRO A 160 -5.29 16.23 8.94
C PRO A 160 -6.39 16.53 7.91
N ASN A 161 -6.06 16.62 6.64
CA ASN A 161 -7.02 16.87 5.56
C ASN A 161 -7.41 15.60 4.77
N GLY A 162 -7.00 14.43 5.26
CA GLY A 162 -7.09 13.19 4.49
C GLY A 162 -6.04 13.11 3.39
N ALA A 163 -6.10 12.07 2.58
CA ALA A 163 -5.19 11.89 1.46
C ALA A 163 -5.82 11.10 0.31
N ILE A 164 -5.34 11.39 -0.90
CA ILE A 164 -5.51 10.54 -2.08
C ILE A 164 -4.12 10.13 -2.52
N VAL A 165 -3.91 8.82 -2.68
CA VAL A 165 -2.61 8.24 -3.01
C VAL A 165 -2.76 7.31 -4.21
N SER A 166 -1.97 7.52 -5.26
CA SER A 166 -1.80 6.53 -6.32
C SER A 166 -0.67 5.59 -5.94
N GLU A 167 -0.96 4.30 -5.95
CA GLU A 167 0.02 3.24 -5.76
C GLU A 167 0.34 2.60 -7.11
N TYR A 168 1.62 2.43 -7.36
CA TYR A 168 2.18 1.73 -8.51
C TYR A 168 2.95 0.52 -7.99
N ALA A 169 2.54 -0.67 -8.38
CA ALA A 169 3.10 -1.88 -7.82
C ALA A 169 3.16 -3.03 -8.82
N THR A 170 3.98 -4.03 -8.51
CA THR A 170 3.88 -5.34 -9.15
C THR A 170 2.69 -6.10 -8.57
N TYR A 171 2.12 -7.01 -9.37
CA TYR A 171 1.05 -7.89 -8.89
C TYR A 171 1.52 -8.75 -7.73
N HIS A 172 0.64 -9.00 -6.78
CA HIS A 172 0.87 -9.88 -5.65
C HIS A 172 -0.47 -10.40 -5.13
N ASN A 173 -0.43 -11.48 -4.38
CA ASN A 173 -1.59 -12.08 -3.72
C ASN A 173 -1.33 -12.47 -2.24
N HIS A 174 -0.16 -12.13 -1.71
CA HIS A 174 0.19 -12.40 -0.33
C HIS A 174 0.38 -11.12 0.46
N VAL A 175 -0.34 -10.99 1.57
CA VAL A 175 -0.18 -9.92 2.55
C VAL A 175 -0.09 -10.51 3.94
N GLU A 176 0.86 -10.05 4.71
CA GLU A 176 1.00 -10.39 6.13
C GLU A 176 0.85 -9.12 6.97
N PHE A 177 0.12 -9.22 8.07
CA PHE A 177 0.01 -8.14 9.05
C PHE A 177 0.92 -8.40 10.24
N SER A 178 1.60 -7.37 10.72
CA SER A 178 2.47 -7.49 11.90
C SER A 178 1.67 -7.79 13.17
N LYS A 179 0.47 -7.22 13.30
CA LYS A 179 -0.41 -7.47 14.43
C LYS A 179 -1.10 -8.83 14.29
N PRO A 180 -0.90 -9.76 15.24
CA PRO A 180 -1.59 -11.05 15.23
C PRO A 180 -3.12 -10.91 15.21
N GLY A 181 -3.80 -11.76 14.44
CA GLY A 181 -5.26 -11.77 14.31
C GLY A 181 -5.85 -10.60 13.53
N MET A 182 -5.02 -9.83 12.83
CA MET A 182 -5.50 -8.85 11.87
C MET A 182 -5.95 -9.56 10.62
N GLU A 183 -7.13 -9.26 10.15
CA GLU A 183 -7.68 -9.79 8.90
C GLU A 183 -8.02 -8.64 7.95
N PHE A 184 -8.08 -8.99 6.68
CA PHE A 184 -8.36 -8.08 5.59
C PHE A 184 -9.69 -8.45 4.94
N LYS A 185 -10.65 -7.55 5.01
CA LYS A 185 -11.92 -7.68 4.30
C LYS A 185 -12.12 -6.51 3.37
N CYS A 186 -12.13 -6.80 2.08
CA CYS A 186 -12.59 -5.85 1.08
C CYS A 186 -13.96 -6.25 0.55
N SER A 187 -14.81 -5.26 0.36
CA SER A 187 -16.10 -5.43 -0.29
C SER A 187 -16.33 -4.30 -1.29
N PRO A 188 -17.01 -4.56 -2.41
CA PRO A 188 -17.42 -3.50 -3.31
C PRO A 188 -18.22 -2.45 -2.55
N ALA A 189 -17.92 -1.18 -2.79
CA ALA A 189 -18.73 -0.09 -2.25
C ALA A 189 -20.07 -0.07 -3.01
N LYS A 190 -21.14 -0.27 -2.30
CA LYS A 190 -22.50 -0.19 -2.84
C LYS A 190 -23.00 1.25 -2.83
#